data_bb3927b49a5252eddcc146fb2da7f8e7
#
_entry.id   bb3927b49a5252eddcc146fb2da7f8e7
#
_cell.length_a   1.000
_cell.length_b   1.000
_cell.length_c   1.000
_cell.angle_alpha   90.00
_cell.angle_beta   90.00
_cell.angle_gamma   90.00
#
_symmetry.space_group_name_H-M   'P 1'
#
loop_
_entity.id
_entity.type
_entity.pdbx_description
1 polymer ?
#
loop_
_entity_poly.entity_id
_entity_poly.type
_entity_poly.pdbx_seq_one_letter_code
_entity_poly.pdbx_strand_id
1 'polypeptide(L)'
;MDTQSQSTGASIAPLSFAIGITVVLVGLIVSPLAIAPLGGAITFAAGFAWVRSNHPKTPRHDPPAVLPRDPTGEERFPRRRLLERATLGLGGLVALAVALPTAGFAVLPSFLGQRRRAVDLGPITAFPEGEFVVATFLADPTAGEVSRRAAYVRNNGLVGKLPSFTIMSSRCTHVGCPTQPNGPLFIDQRKAERTNAGEVGLVPTQPAGFGCPCHGSQFDAEGNRTAGPAPRALDRYTFSIRHGRRWLDRLYSVSRVDGVGAQARIHSFALTGAGEPVTGLESWLYPIDPPS
;
A
#
# COMPACT_ATOMS: atom_id res chain seq x y z
N MET A 1 9.40 -41.32 53.21
CA MET A 1 9.39 -39.87 52.84
C MET A 1 10.12 -39.74 51.53
N ASP A 2 9.44 -39.97 50.38
CA ASP A 2 10.00 -39.75 49.05
C ASP A 2 9.44 -38.46 48.48
N THR A 3 10.26 -37.43 48.50
CA THR A 3 9.99 -36.18 47.82
C THR A 3 10.26 -36.37 46.34
N GLN A 4 9.22 -36.70 45.55
CA GLN A 4 9.27 -36.63 44.09
C GLN A 4 9.45 -35.17 43.67
N SER A 5 10.63 -34.80 43.31
CA SER A 5 10.98 -33.58 42.59
C SER A 5 10.26 -33.59 41.25
N GLN A 6 9.13 -32.90 41.16
CA GLN A 6 8.52 -32.55 39.87
C GLN A 6 9.43 -31.50 39.19
N SER A 7 10.28 -31.93 38.29
CA SER A 7 10.97 -31.05 37.38
C SER A 7 9.92 -30.47 36.41
N THR A 8 9.44 -29.28 36.68
CA THR A 8 8.69 -28.46 35.74
C THR A 8 9.66 -28.02 34.65
N GLY A 9 9.91 -28.88 33.66
CA GLY A 9 10.66 -28.49 32.46
C GLY A 9 9.91 -27.35 31.77
N ALA A 10 10.46 -26.14 31.86
CA ALA A 10 9.90 -24.99 31.18
C ALA A 10 9.82 -25.31 29.67
N SER A 11 8.62 -25.30 29.12
CA SER A 11 8.43 -25.50 27.68
C SER A 11 9.00 -24.33 26.91
N ILE A 12 9.90 -24.60 25.96
CA ILE A 12 10.45 -23.58 25.06
C ILE A 12 9.48 -23.19 23.93
N ALA A 13 8.34 -23.89 23.80
CA ALA A 13 7.37 -23.68 22.74
C ALA A 13 6.79 -22.25 22.68
N PRO A 14 6.42 -21.59 23.81
CA PRO A 14 5.93 -20.22 23.76
C PRO A 14 6.99 -19.24 23.23
N LEU A 15 8.26 -19.43 23.61
CA LEU A 15 9.37 -18.60 23.13
C LEU A 15 9.59 -18.80 21.62
N SER A 16 9.60 -20.05 21.17
CA SER A 16 9.75 -20.36 19.74
C SER A 16 8.60 -19.80 18.91
N PHE A 17 7.38 -19.83 19.46
CA PHE A 17 6.17 -19.24 18.83
C PHE A 17 6.32 -17.70 18.69
N ALA A 18 6.76 -17.01 19.73
CA ALA A 18 7.00 -15.57 19.69
C ALA A 18 8.12 -15.19 18.70
N ILE A 19 9.20 -15.96 18.66
CA ILE A 19 10.29 -15.79 17.67
C ILE A 19 9.73 -15.94 16.25
N GLY A 20 8.91 -16.96 15.99
CA GLY A 20 8.30 -17.18 14.69
C GLY A 20 7.46 -15.98 14.23
N ILE A 21 6.60 -15.43 15.11
CA ILE A 21 5.83 -14.22 14.82
C ILE A 21 6.74 -13.04 14.48
N THR A 22 7.80 -12.84 15.28
CA THR A 22 8.77 -11.76 15.03
C THR A 22 9.43 -11.90 13.65
N VAL A 23 9.83 -13.12 13.27
CA VAL A 23 10.40 -13.41 11.95
C VAL A 23 9.38 -13.15 10.84
N VAL A 24 8.09 -13.45 11.02
CA VAL A 24 7.04 -13.07 10.06
C VAL A 24 6.99 -11.56 9.88
N LEU A 25 6.90 -10.81 10.98
CA LEU A 25 6.78 -9.35 10.94
C LEU A 25 8.01 -8.68 10.29
N VAL A 26 9.21 -9.11 10.68
CA VAL A 26 10.46 -8.65 10.05
C VAL A 26 10.51 -9.08 8.59
N GLY A 27 10.10 -10.31 8.29
CA GLY A 27 10.08 -10.85 6.93
C GLY A 27 9.15 -10.08 6.00
N LEU A 28 8.00 -9.63 6.49
CA LEU A 28 7.09 -8.79 5.71
C LEU A 28 7.71 -7.45 5.30
N ILE A 29 8.63 -6.94 6.11
CA ILE A 29 9.34 -5.68 5.84
C ILE A 29 10.55 -5.91 4.92
N VAL A 30 11.34 -6.95 5.16
CA VAL A 30 12.65 -7.15 4.50
C VAL A 30 12.53 -8.00 3.24
N SER A 31 11.82 -9.13 3.31
CA SER A 31 11.64 -10.06 2.17
C SER A 31 10.38 -10.89 2.36
N PRO A 32 9.22 -10.41 1.85
CA PRO A 32 7.94 -11.06 2.06
C PRO A 32 7.84 -12.45 1.43
N LEU A 33 8.62 -12.70 0.37
CA LEU A 33 8.59 -13.99 -0.33
C LEU A 33 9.53 -15.06 0.25
N ALA A 34 10.58 -14.64 0.97
CA ALA A 34 11.56 -15.58 1.52
C ALA A 34 11.47 -15.69 3.05
N ILE A 35 11.54 -14.57 3.78
CA ILE A 35 11.65 -14.57 5.24
C ILE A 35 10.29 -14.75 5.91
N ALA A 36 9.22 -14.13 5.39
CA ALA A 36 7.90 -14.25 6.01
C ALA A 36 7.34 -15.68 6.00
N PRO A 37 7.45 -16.47 4.90
CA PRO A 37 7.05 -17.89 4.92
C PRO A 37 7.85 -18.73 5.90
N LEU A 38 9.16 -18.47 6.05
CA LEU A 38 10.00 -19.15 7.03
C LEU A 38 9.51 -18.87 8.46
N GLY A 39 9.24 -17.62 8.79
CA GLY A 39 8.64 -17.23 10.07
C GLY A 39 7.29 -17.90 10.31
N GLY A 40 6.45 -17.97 9.28
CA GLY A 40 5.17 -18.68 9.30
C GLY A 40 5.31 -20.16 9.62
N ALA A 41 6.26 -20.83 8.99
CA ALA A 41 6.56 -22.25 9.26
C ALA A 41 7.04 -22.49 10.72
N ILE A 42 7.91 -21.61 11.22
CA ILE A 42 8.38 -21.68 12.63
C ILE A 42 7.19 -21.47 13.59
N THR A 43 6.36 -20.44 13.35
CA THR A 43 5.19 -20.15 14.18
C THR A 43 4.23 -21.33 14.21
N PHE A 44 3.94 -21.90 13.05
CA PHE A 44 3.03 -23.06 12.93
C PHE A 44 3.59 -24.27 13.65
N ALA A 45 4.86 -24.62 13.42
CA ALA A 45 5.52 -25.76 14.06
C ALA A 45 5.58 -25.60 15.59
N ALA A 46 5.94 -24.42 16.09
CA ALA A 46 6.00 -24.14 17.52
C ALA A 46 4.60 -24.15 18.16
N GLY A 47 3.60 -23.59 17.51
CA GLY A 47 2.20 -23.63 17.96
C GLY A 47 1.64 -25.05 18.00
N PHE A 48 1.89 -25.84 16.96
CA PHE A 48 1.49 -27.24 16.92
C PHE A 48 2.16 -28.06 18.02
N ALA A 49 3.47 -27.89 18.20
CA ALA A 49 4.21 -28.57 19.28
C ALA A 49 3.69 -28.15 20.67
N TRP A 50 3.36 -26.90 20.86
CA TRP A 50 2.81 -26.37 22.10
C TRP A 50 1.42 -26.96 22.40
N VAL A 51 0.52 -26.96 21.43
CA VAL A 51 -0.80 -27.60 21.57
C VAL A 51 -0.67 -29.09 21.88
N ARG A 52 0.21 -29.79 21.15
CA ARG A 52 0.46 -31.22 21.36
C ARG A 52 1.07 -31.53 22.74
N SER A 53 1.96 -30.67 23.25
CA SER A 53 2.58 -30.86 24.58
C SER A 53 1.60 -30.59 25.72
N ASN A 54 0.61 -29.73 25.49
CA ASN A 54 -0.41 -29.38 26.47
C ASN A 54 -1.67 -30.28 26.40
N HIS A 55 -1.75 -31.18 25.40
CA HIS A 55 -2.78 -32.20 25.44
C HIS A 55 -2.52 -33.10 26.66
N PRO A 56 -3.49 -33.24 27.58
CA PRO A 56 -3.34 -34.13 28.71
C PRO A 56 -3.08 -35.53 28.17
N LYS A 57 -1.88 -36.06 28.46
CA LYS A 57 -1.64 -37.50 28.26
C LYS A 57 -2.74 -38.20 29.00
N THR A 58 -3.55 -38.96 28.29
CA THR A 58 -4.59 -39.79 28.94
C THR A 58 -3.97 -40.46 30.16
N PRO A 59 -4.53 -40.27 31.35
CA PRO A 59 -3.98 -40.89 32.53
C PRO A 59 -3.93 -42.43 32.23
N ARG A 60 -2.77 -43.05 32.52
CA ARG A 60 -2.73 -44.51 32.57
C ARG A 60 -3.92 -44.96 33.42
N HIS A 61 -4.79 -45.71 32.84
CA HIS A 61 -5.94 -46.29 33.51
C HIS A 61 -5.38 -47.15 34.64
N ASP A 62 -5.26 -46.61 35.83
CA ASP A 62 -5.36 -47.43 37.03
C ASP A 62 -6.82 -47.92 37.03
N PRO A 63 -7.06 -49.23 37.27
CA PRO A 63 -8.42 -49.74 37.29
C PRO A 63 -9.23 -48.87 38.26
N PRO A 64 -10.41 -48.43 37.89
CA PRO A 64 -11.16 -47.48 38.69
C PRO A 64 -11.41 -48.10 40.06
N ALA A 65 -11.00 -47.43 41.12
CA ALA A 65 -11.58 -47.67 42.42
C ALA A 65 -13.10 -47.62 42.24
N VAL A 66 -13.80 -48.70 42.51
CA VAL A 66 -15.23 -48.81 42.35
C VAL A 66 -15.88 -47.82 43.32
N LEU A 67 -16.03 -46.59 42.86
CA LEU A 67 -16.87 -45.60 43.56
C LEU A 67 -18.31 -46.06 43.41
N PRO A 68 -19.12 -45.97 44.46
CA PRO A 68 -20.53 -46.33 44.39
C PRO A 68 -21.18 -45.56 43.25
N ARG A 69 -21.80 -46.28 42.31
CA ARG A 69 -22.55 -45.71 41.21
C ARG A 69 -23.70 -44.90 41.81
N ASP A 70 -23.68 -43.58 41.55
CA ASP A 70 -24.80 -42.72 41.88
C ASP A 70 -26.03 -43.23 41.12
N PRO A 71 -27.13 -43.62 41.82
CA PRO A 71 -28.26 -44.26 41.20
C PRO A 71 -29.10 -43.34 40.31
N THR A 72 -28.77 -42.05 40.25
CA THR A 72 -29.53 -41.05 39.46
C THR A 72 -29.13 -40.95 38.00
N GLY A 73 -28.05 -41.59 37.57
CA GLY A 73 -27.71 -41.70 36.13
C GLY A 73 -27.55 -40.37 35.35
N GLU A 74 -27.60 -39.26 36.00
CA GLU A 74 -27.40 -37.97 35.34
C GLU A 74 -25.91 -37.76 35.07
N GLU A 75 -25.52 -37.91 33.80
CA GLU A 75 -24.23 -37.41 33.30
C GLU A 75 -24.18 -35.91 33.53
N ARG A 76 -23.67 -35.49 34.68
CA ARG A 76 -23.40 -34.07 34.93
C ARG A 76 -22.31 -33.61 33.99
N PHE A 77 -22.68 -32.95 32.89
CA PHE A 77 -21.75 -32.24 32.06
C PHE A 77 -20.94 -31.30 32.97
N PRO A 78 -19.62 -31.47 33.06
CA PRO A 78 -18.81 -30.64 33.95
C PRO A 78 -18.95 -29.19 33.52
N ARG A 79 -19.65 -28.37 34.35
CA ARG A 79 -19.91 -26.94 34.11
C ARG A 79 -18.65 -26.19 33.63
N ARG A 80 -17.48 -26.62 34.11
CA ARG A 80 -16.18 -26.10 33.71
C ARG A 80 -15.94 -26.27 32.22
N ARG A 81 -16.18 -27.45 31.64
CA ARG A 81 -15.96 -27.67 30.19
C ARG A 81 -16.94 -26.89 29.33
N LEU A 82 -18.17 -26.70 29.83
CA LEU A 82 -19.14 -25.85 29.13
C LEU A 82 -18.68 -24.38 29.11
N LEU A 83 -18.25 -23.86 30.27
CA LEU A 83 -17.77 -22.49 30.38
C LEU A 83 -16.49 -22.29 29.57
N GLU A 84 -15.55 -23.21 29.61
CA GLU A 84 -14.31 -23.12 28.79
C GLU A 84 -14.65 -23.06 27.28
N ARG A 85 -15.52 -23.92 26.81
CA ARG A 85 -15.95 -23.94 25.38
C ARG A 85 -16.75 -22.70 25.03
N ALA A 86 -17.63 -22.25 25.89
CA ALA A 86 -18.41 -21.02 25.67
C ALA A 86 -17.49 -19.78 25.63
N THR A 87 -16.53 -19.69 26.53
CA THR A 87 -15.57 -18.57 26.58
C THR A 87 -14.66 -18.56 25.33
N LEU A 88 -14.12 -19.72 24.97
CA LEU A 88 -13.29 -19.85 23.76
C LEU A 88 -14.10 -19.59 22.48
N GLY A 89 -15.33 -20.10 22.41
CA GLY A 89 -16.22 -19.89 21.26
C GLY A 89 -16.62 -18.42 21.12
N LEU A 90 -17.06 -17.79 22.22
CA LEU A 90 -17.43 -16.38 22.20
C LEU A 90 -16.22 -15.47 21.95
N GLY A 91 -15.09 -15.74 22.61
CA GLY A 91 -13.84 -15.01 22.38
C GLY A 91 -13.34 -15.14 20.95
N GLY A 92 -13.40 -16.35 20.38
CA GLY A 92 -13.06 -16.59 18.98
C GLY A 92 -13.99 -15.86 18.01
N LEU A 93 -15.28 -15.81 18.31
CA LEU A 93 -16.27 -15.11 17.49
C LEU A 93 -16.05 -13.60 17.52
N VAL A 94 -15.77 -13.03 18.69
CA VAL A 94 -15.42 -11.60 18.83
C VAL A 94 -14.11 -11.28 18.09
N ALA A 95 -13.09 -12.12 18.28
CA ALA A 95 -11.82 -11.96 17.58
C ALA A 95 -12.00 -12.01 16.06
N LEU A 96 -12.80 -12.94 15.55
CA LEU A 96 -13.10 -13.06 14.13
C LEU A 96 -13.89 -11.86 13.59
N ALA A 97 -14.87 -11.37 14.36
CA ALA A 97 -15.68 -10.21 14.01
C ALA A 97 -14.85 -8.92 13.88
N VAL A 98 -13.74 -8.83 14.61
CA VAL A 98 -12.79 -7.69 14.51
C VAL A 98 -11.72 -7.95 13.46
N ALA A 99 -11.13 -9.14 13.45
CA ALA A 99 -10.02 -9.47 12.56
C ALA A 99 -10.42 -9.52 11.08
N LEU A 100 -11.61 -10.04 10.75
CA LEU A 100 -12.09 -10.16 9.37
C LEU A 100 -12.25 -8.80 8.66
N PRO A 101 -12.99 -7.81 9.21
CA PRO A 101 -13.08 -6.50 8.57
C PRO A 101 -11.73 -5.77 8.57
N THR A 102 -10.91 -5.91 9.62
CA THR A 102 -9.58 -5.30 9.67
C THR A 102 -8.67 -5.87 8.58
N ALA A 103 -8.60 -7.19 8.44
CA ALA A 103 -7.87 -7.85 7.37
C ALA A 103 -8.44 -7.50 5.99
N GLY A 104 -9.77 -7.49 5.86
CA GLY A 104 -10.44 -7.07 4.63
C GLY A 104 -10.08 -5.64 4.24
N PHE A 105 -10.14 -4.71 5.18
CA PHE A 105 -9.76 -3.31 4.93
C PHE A 105 -8.29 -3.16 4.55
N ALA A 106 -7.42 -3.94 5.15
CA ALA A 106 -5.99 -3.92 4.85
C ALA A 106 -5.66 -4.57 3.49
N VAL A 107 -6.30 -5.68 3.12
CA VAL A 107 -5.92 -6.52 1.96
C VAL A 107 -6.76 -6.21 0.72
N LEU A 108 -8.06 -5.97 0.89
CA LEU A 108 -9.01 -5.83 -0.22
C LEU A 108 -8.67 -4.71 -1.21
N PRO A 109 -8.22 -3.50 -0.78
CA PRO A 109 -7.90 -2.41 -1.70
C PRO A 109 -6.85 -2.76 -2.76
N SER A 110 -5.91 -3.66 -2.43
CA SER A 110 -4.87 -4.11 -3.37
C SER A 110 -5.41 -5.03 -4.47
N PHE A 111 -6.51 -5.74 -4.21
CA PHE A 111 -7.16 -6.65 -5.16
C PHE A 111 -8.36 -6.02 -5.88
N LEU A 112 -8.96 -5.01 -5.29
CA LEU A 112 -10.00 -4.22 -5.94
C LEU A 112 -9.31 -3.29 -6.93
N GLY A 113 -9.20 -3.75 -8.18
CA GLY A 113 -8.67 -2.95 -9.28
C GLY A 113 -9.42 -1.62 -9.31
N GLN A 114 -8.77 -0.55 -8.89
CA GLN A 114 -9.31 0.79 -9.05
C GLN A 114 -9.50 1.01 -10.55
N ARG A 115 -10.74 1.07 -11.01
CA ARG A 115 -11.07 1.42 -12.40
C ARG A 115 -10.61 2.85 -12.64
N ARG A 116 -9.37 2.99 -13.05
CA ARG A 116 -8.81 4.28 -13.45
C ARG A 116 -9.36 4.58 -14.84
N ARG A 117 -10.24 5.56 -14.93
CA ARG A 117 -10.69 6.08 -16.20
C ARG A 117 -9.64 7.03 -16.74
N ALA A 118 -9.37 6.94 -18.04
CA ALA A 118 -8.59 7.96 -18.71
C ALA A 118 -9.31 9.32 -18.59
N VAL A 119 -8.55 10.35 -18.22
CA VAL A 119 -9.08 11.71 -18.00
C VAL A 119 -8.69 12.58 -19.18
N ASP A 120 -9.66 13.13 -19.85
CA ASP A 120 -9.43 14.13 -20.90
C ASP A 120 -9.03 15.47 -20.25
N LEU A 121 -7.85 15.98 -20.58
CA LEU A 121 -7.34 17.27 -20.09
C LEU A 121 -7.65 18.44 -21.05
N GLY A 122 -8.24 18.17 -22.19
CA GLY A 122 -8.51 19.20 -23.18
C GLY A 122 -7.63 19.10 -24.45
N PRO A 123 -7.79 20.07 -25.36
CA PRO A 123 -7.06 20.10 -26.63
C PRO A 123 -5.57 20.32 -26.43
N ILE A 124 -4.74 19.77 -27.31
CA ILE A 124 -3.27 19.94 -27.26
C ILE A 124 -2.87 21.44 -27.29
N THR A 125 -3.65 22.23 -28.01
CA THR A 125 -3.43 23.69 -28.15
C THR A 125 -3.59 24.46 -26.82
N ALA A 126 -4.19 23.88 -25.82
CA ALA A 126 -4.26 24.48 -24.48
C ALA A 126 -2.94 24.40 -23.69
N PHE A 127 -1.94 23.71 -24.25
CA PHE A 127 -0.63 23.49 -23.63
C PHE A 127 0.48 24.04 -24.55
N PRO A 128 0.92 25.29 -24.35
CA PRO A 128 1.98 25.89 -25.15
C PRO A 128 3.29 25.10 -25.03
N GLU A 129 4.06 25.09 -26.10
CA GLU A 129 5.36 24.40 -26.12
C GLU A 129 6.35 25.06 -25.17
N GLY A 130 7.09 24.26 -24.40
CA GLY A 130 8.08 24.70 -23.43
C GLY A 130 7.51 25.19 -22.08
N GLU A 131 6.20 25.42 -21.98
CA GLU A 131 5.56 25.93 -20.78
C GLU A 131 4.96 24.82 -19.90
N PHE A 132 4.99 25.04 -18.60
CA PHE A 132 4.23 24.21 -17.67
C PHE A 132 2.82 24.74 -17.46
N VAL A 133 1.87 23.83 -17.38
CA VAL A 133 0.49 24.10 -17.03
C VAL A 133 0.11 23.22 -15.85
N VAL A 134 -0.42 23.81 -14.80
CA VAL A 134 -1.07 23.08 -13.71
C VAL A 134 -2.47 22.72 -14.17
N ALA A 135 -2.71 21.42 -14.42
CA ALA A 135 -4.02 20.89 -14.78
C ALA A 135 -4.70 20.32 -13.54
N THR A 136 -5.86 20.85 -13.15
CA THR A 136 -6.70 20.35 -12.07
C THR A 136 -7.93 19.65 -12.63
N PHE A 137 -8.21 18.41 -12.19
CA PHE A 137 -9.25 17.57 -12.75
C PHE A 137 -9.84 16.63 -11.69
N LEU A 138 -11.00 16.07 -11.96
CA LEU A 138 -11.57 14.96 -11.17
C LEU A 138 -11.08 13.63 -11.77
N ALA A 139 -10.41 12.83 -10.96
CA ALA A 139 -9.96 11.49 -11.37
C ALA A 139 -11.16 10.52 -11.53
N ASP A 140 -12.21 10.74 -10.75
CA ASP A 140 -13.51 10.09 -10.85
C ASP A 140 -14.63 11.10 -10.62
N PRO A 141 -15.31 11.56 -11.69
CA PRO A 141 -16.41 12.51 -11.56
C PRO A 141 -17.56 12.02 -10.66
N THR A 142 -17.76 10.70 -10.57
CA THR A 142 -18.82 10.13 -9.73
C THR A 142 -18.52 10.24 -8.23
N ALA A 143 -17.23 10.29 -7.86
CA ALA A 143 -16.80 10.52 -6.50
C ALA A 143 -16.73 12.02 -6.14
N GLY A 144 -16.94 12.92 -7.10
CA GLY A 144 -16.93 14.36 -6.88
C GLY A 144 -15.57 14.91 -6.42
N GLU A 145 -15.60 15.95 -5.58
CA GLU A 145 -14.43 16.73 -5.17
C GLU A 145 -13.34 15.94 -4.44
N VAL A 146 -13.69 14.85 -3.77
CA VAL A 146 -12.69 13.97 -3.10
C VAL A 146 -11.73 13.31 -4.10
N SER A 147 -12.15 13.21 -5.36
CA SER A 147 -11.33 12.70 -6.47
C SER A 147 -10.47 13.77 -7.15
N ARG A 148 -10.54 15.04 -6.70
CA ARG A 148 -9.77 16.14 -7.31
C ARG A 148 -8.26 15.86 -7.21
N ARG A 149 -7.61 16.01 -8.36
CA ARG A 149 -6.15 15.83 -8.54
C ARG A 149 -5.60 16.99 -9.33
N ALA A 150 -4.28 17.15 -9.25
CA ALA A 150 -3.56 18.06 -10.11
C ALA A 150 -2.36 17.35 -10.75
N ALA A 151 -1.99 17.81 -11.93
CA ALA A 151 -0.81 17.38 -12.64
C ALA A 151 -0.06 18.58 -13.21
N TYR A 152 1.26 18.50 -13.25
CA TYR A 152 2.13 19.45 -13.93
C TYR A 152 2.37 18.93 -15.34
N VAL A 153 1.88 19.65 -16.32
CA VAL A 153 1.94 19.26 -17.73
C VAL A 153 2.86 20.23 -18.46
N ARG A 154 3.94 19.73 -19.05
CA ARG A 154 4.78 20.49 -19.98
C ARG A 154 4.72 19.85 -21.37
N ASN A 155 4.48 20.67 -22.37
CA ASN A 155 4.60 20.29 -23.76
C ASN A 155 6.08 20.43 -24.18
N ASN A 156 6.74 19.32 -24.50
CA ASN A 156 8.14 19.30 -24.92
C ASN A 156 8.33 19.47 -26.45
N GLY A 157 7.26 19.79 -27.17
CA GLY A 157 7.29 19.82 -28.63
C GLY A 157 7.18 18.44 -29.26
N LEU A 158 7.81 18.24 -30.40
CA LEU A 158 7.77 17.01 -31.17
C LEU A 158 9.09 16.23 -31.08
N VAL A 159 8.99 14.91 -30.92
CA VAL A 159 10.08 13.95 -31.13
C VAL A 159 9.80 13.25 -32.44
N GLY A 160 10.51 13.65 -33.49
CA GLY A 160 10.16 13.26 -34.83
C GLY A 160 8.80 13.79 -35.26
N LYS A 161 7.80 12.92 -35.39
CA LYS A 161 6.41 13.31 -35.71
C LYS A 161 5.44 13.15 -34.51
N LEU A 162 5.95 12.71 -33.37
CA LEU A 162 5.13 12.42 -32.19
C LEU A 162 5.24 13.55 -31.16
N PRO A 163 4.12 14.04 -30.64
CA PRO A 163 4.14 15.03 -29.57
C PRO A 163 4.66 14.42 -28.27
N SER A 164 5.55 15.14 -27.61
CA SER A 164 6.19 14.75 -26.37
C SER A 164 5.68 15.59 -25.20
N PHE A 165 5.41 14.97 -24.09
CA PHE A 165 4.94 15.64 -22.88
C PHE A 165 5.60 15.09 -21.64
N THR A 166 5.95 15.98 -20.72
CA THR A 166 6.25 15.67 -19.33
C THR A 166 4.99 15.91 -18.51
N ILE A 167 4.44 14.84 -17.90
CA ILE A 167 3.24 14.94 -17.09
C ILE A 167 3.51 14.30 -15.71
N MET A 168 3.62 15.15 -14.70
CA MET A 168 3.95 14.74 -13.33
C MET A 168 2.75 14.90 -12.40
N SER A 169 2.62 14.00 -11.46
CA SER A 169 1.67 14.14 -10.36
C SER A 169 2.09 15.28 -9.43
N SER A 170 1.13 16.07 -8.96
CA SER A 170 1.39 17.06 -7.91
C SER A 170 1.47 16.45 -6.50
N ARG A 171 1.51 15.13 -6.36
CA ARG A 171 1.62 14.47 -5.05
C ARG A 171 3.06 14.13 -4.73
N CYS A 172 3.48 14.61 -3.55
CA CYS A 172 4.80 14.29 -2.99
C CYS A 172 4.92 12.80 -2.72
N THR A 173 6.03 12.22 -3.15
CA THR A 173 6.31 10.79 -2.98
C THR A 173 6.68 10.39 -1.54
N HIS A 174 6.75 11.35 -0.59
CA HIS A 174 6.91 11.05 0.82
C HIS A 174 5.62 10.47 1.44
N VAL A 175 4.58 11.30 1.59
CA VAL A 175 3.28 10.89 2.20
C VAL A 175 2.08 11.45 1.41
N GLY A 176 2.25 11.79 0.15
CA GLY A 176 1.16 12.18 -0.73
C GLY A 176 0.64 13.61 -0.58
N CYS A 177 1.32 14.49 0.17
CA CYS A 177 0.97 15.89 0.24
C CYS A 177 1.02 16.57 -1.13
N PRO A 178 0.18 17.59 -1.41
CA PRO A 178 0.26 18.34 -2.65
C PRO A 178 1.56 19.15 -2.69
N THR A 179 2.31 18.99 -3.77
CA THR A 179 3.44 19.85 -4.09
C THR A 179 2.96 21.13 -4.75
N GLN A 180 3.80 22.17 -4.73
CA GLN A 180 3.55 23.46 -5.35
C GLN A 180 4.71 23.80 -6.30
N PRO A 181 4.45 24.50 -7.42
CA PRO A 181 5.53 24.99 -8.27
C PRO A 181 6.32 26.09 -7.55
N ASN A 182 7.64 25.98 -7.61
CA ASN A 182 8.57 27.02 -7.13
C ASN A 182 8.73 28.08 -8.22
N GLY A 183 7.74 28.93 -8.41
CA GLY A 183 7.69 29.96 -9.43
C GLY A 183 6.31 30.56 -9.55
N PRO A 184 6.14 31.53 -10.46
CA PRO A 184 4.88 32.25 -10.61
C PRO A 184 3.78 31.33 -11.15
N LEU A 185 2.57 31.48 -10.60
CA LEU A 185 1.32 30.94 -11.11
C LEU A 185 0.54 32.06 -11.76
N PHE A 186 0.25 31.96 -13.06
CA PHE A 186 -0.50 32.96 -13.81
C PHE A 186 -2.02 32.69 -13.70
N ILE A 187 -2.55 32.99 -12.52
CA ILE A 187 -3.97 32.71 -12.18
C ILE A 187 -4.93 33.51 -13.04
N ASP A 188 -4.55 34.71 -13.44
CA ASP A 188 -5.24 35.60 -14.36
C ASP A 188 -5.40 35.00 -15.78
N GLN A 189 -4.52 34.07 -16.15
CA GLN A 189 -4.55 33.36 -17.43
C GLN A 189 -5.23 31.99 -17.32
N ARG A 190 -5.91 31.71 -16.20
CA ARG A 190 -6.61 30.44 -16.00
C ARG A 190 -7.64 30.21 -17.10
N LYS A 191 -7.61 29.02 -17.68
CA LYS A 191 -8.60 28.48 -18.62
C LYS A 191 -9.37 27.34 -17.98
N ALA A 192 -10.60 27.17 -18.38
CA ALA A 192 -11.45 26.05 -17.99
C ALA A 192 -11.88 25.29 -19.24
N GLU A 193 -11.54 24.01 -19.28
CA GLU A 193 -11.90 23.11 -20.38
C GLU A 193 -12.98 22.13 -19.92
N ARG A 194 -14.07 22.06 -20.66
CA ARG A 194 -15.13 21.06 -20.41
C ARG A 194 -14.76 19.74 -21.04
N THR A 195 -14.73 18.69 -20.22
CA THR A 195 -14.29 17.36 -20.63
C THR A 195 -15.23 16.28 -20.09
N ASN A 196 -14.94 15.02 -20.40
CA ASN A 196 -15.67 13.87 -19.84
C ASN A 196 -15.48 13.71 -18.32
N ALA A 197 -14.43 14.34 -17.76
CA ALA A 197 -14.13 14.37 -16.33
C ALA A 197 -14.70 15.62 -15.63
N GLY A 198 -15.63 16.32 -16.27
CA GLY A 198 -16.14 17.61 -15.80
C GLY A 198 -15.27 18.78 -16.26
N GLU A 199 -15.19 19.80 -15.43
CA GLU A 199 -14.36 20.97 -15.73
C GLU A 199 -12.91 20.71 -15.31
N VAL A 200 -11.99 20.89 -16.26
CA VAL A 200 -10.55 20.85 -16.05
C VAL A 200 -10.01 22.27 -16.00
N GLY A 201 -9.45 22.68 -14.88
CA GLY A 201 -8.78 23.97 -14.72
C GLY A 201 -7.34 23.90 -15.20
N LEU A 202 -6.93 24.83 -16.04
CA LEU A 202 -5.58 24.93 -16.59
C LEU A 202 -4.97 26.29 -16.19
N VAL A 203 -3.88 26.28 -15.43
CA VAL A 203 -3.17 27.49 -14.98
C VAL A 203 -1.73 27.42 -15.46
N PRO A 204 -1.27 28.34 -16.31
CA PRO A 204 0.14 28.40 -16.71
C PRO A 204 1.04 28.71 -15.52
N THR A 205 2.27 28.18 -15.56
CA THR A 205 3.28 28.40 -14.53
C THR A 205 4.69 28.29 -15.11
N GLN A 206 5.66 28.95 -14.50
CA GLN A 206 7.08 28.84 -14.83
C GLN A 206 7.88 28.40 -13.61
N PRO A 207 7.85 27.10 -13.27
CA PRO A 207 8.52 26.60 -12.08
C PRO A 207 10.01 26.40 -12.33
N ALA A 208 10.86 26.83 -11.39
CA ALA A 208 12.24 26.37 -11.30
C ALA A 208 12.32 24.92 -10.78
N GLY A 209 11.26 24.42 -10.19
CA GLY A 209 11.09 23.11 -9.61
C GLY A 209 9.80 23.06 -8.80
N PHE A 210 9.67 22.08 -7.91
CA PHE A 210 8.46 21.86 -7.11
C PHE A 210 8.82 21.63 -5.64
N GLY A 211 8.06 22.23 -4.74
CA GLY A 211 8.23 22.11 -3.30
C GLY A 211 7.04 21.45 -2.61
N CYS A 212 7.30 20.62 -1.62
CA CYS A 212 6.27 20.05 -0.75
C CYS A 212 6.25 20.83 0.57
N PRO A 213 5.17 21.55 0.90
CA PRO A 213 5.13 22.39 2.10
C PRO A 213 5.03 21.59 3.40
N CYS A 214 4.63 20.30 3.35
CA CYS A 214 4.42 19.49 4.55
C CYS A 214 5.72 19.20 5.29
N HIS A 215 6.76 18.70 4.59
CA HIS A 215 8.03 18.31 5.21
C HIS A 215 9.26 18.79 4.41
N GLY A 216 9.08 19.76 3.53
CA GLY A 216 10.19 20.44 2.85
C GLY A 216 10.85 19.63 1.72
N SER A 217 10.23 18.58 1.18
CA SER A 217 10.78 17.91 0.00
C SER A 217 10.81 18.84 -1.19
N GLN A 218 11.93 18.85 -1.91
CA GLN A 218 12.15 19.66 -3.11
C GLN A 218 12.41 18.76 -4.31
N PHE A 219 11.95 19.22 -5.47
CA PHE A 219 12.09 18.52 -6.73
C PHE A 219 12.51 19.53 -7.82
N ASP A 220 13.33 19.09 -8.76
CA ASP A 220 13.68 19.86 -9.94
C ASP A 220 12.52 19.96 -10.96
N ALA A 221 12.76 20.62 -12.10
CA ALA A 221 11.75 20.77 -13.14
C ALA A 221 11.40 19.45 -13.85
N GLU A 222 12.21 18.39 -13.73
CA GLU A 222 11.90 17.05 -14.22
C GLU A 222 11.26 16.16 -13.15
N GLY A 223 11.09 16.69 -11.93
CA GLY A 223 10.51 15.99 -10.80
C GLY A 223 11.50 15.17 -9.99
N ASN A 224 12.81 15.21 -10.27
CA ASN A 224 13.81 14.54 -9.45
C ASN A 224 13.87 15.15 -8.05
N ARG A 225 14.00 14.33 -7.04
CA ARG A 225 14.23 14.82 -5.68
C ARG A 225 15.59 15.54 -5.57
N THR A 226 15.57 16.75 -5.09
CA THR A 226 16.77 17.55 -4.80
C THR A 226 17.05 17.70 -3.32
N ALA A 227 15.99 17.67 -2.47
CA ALA A 227 16.12 17.78 -1.02
C ALA A 227 14.89 17.22 -0.29
N GLY A 228 15.01 17.01 1.02
CA GLY A 228 13.93 16.62 1.93
C GLY A 228 13.69 15.10 2.00
N PRO A 229 12.63 14.68 2.69
CA PRO A 229 12.40 13.26 3.04
C PRO A 229 11.74 12.41 1.94
N ALA A 230 11.35 12.99 0.80
CA ALA A 230 10.80 12.20 -0.30
C ALA A 230 11.82 11.14 -0.75
N PRO A 231 11.44 9.88 -0.93
CA PRO A 231 12.39 8.81 -1.25
C PRO A 231 12.84 8.82 -2.71
N ARG A 232 12.08 9.44 -3.62
CA ARG A 232 12.28 9.36 -5.08
C ARG A 232 11.66 10.54 -5.83
N ALA A 233 11.78 10.53 -7.15
CA ALA A 233 11.17 11.53 -8.03
C ALA A 233 9.63 11.54 -7.94
N LEU A 234 9.00 12.59 -8.45
CA LEU A 234 7.55 12.68 -8.60
C LEU A 234 7.05 11.62 -9.58
N ASP A 235 5.90 11.03 -9.28
CA ASP A 235 5.24 10.09 -10.17
C ASP A 235 4.81 10.76 -11.47
N ARG A 236 4.82 10.00 -12.56
CA ARG A 236 4.42 10.47 -13.88
C ARG A 236 3.16 9.76 -14.37
N TYR A 237 2.42 10.45 -15.24
CA TYR A 237 1.30 9.88 -15.96
C TYR A 237 1.72 9.40 -17.34
N THR A 238 1.25 8.22 -17.73
CA THR A 238 1.16 7.86 -19.14
C THR A 238 0.04 8.67 -19.78
N PHE A 239 0.15 8.95 -21.06
CA PHE A 239 -0.85 9.72 -21.77
C PHE A 239 -1.09 9.16 -23.17
N SER A 240 -2.24 9.47 -23.72
CA SER A 240 -2.57 9.23 -25.12
C SER A 240 -3.15 10.50 -25.74
N ILE A 241 -3.05 10.59 -27.06
CA ILE A 241 -3.65 11.65 -27.83
C ILE A 241 -4.75 11.06 -28.70
N ARG A 242 -5.98 11.55 -28.52
CA ARG A 242 -7.16 11.08 -29.22
C ARG A 242 -7.91 12.29 -29.79
N HIS A 243 -8.07 12.35 -31.10
CA HIS A 243 -8.78 13.45 -31.77
C HIS A 243 -8.25 14.84 -31.38
N GLY A 244 -6.92 15.00 -31.33
CA GLY A 244 -6.29 16.28 -30.96
C GLY A 244 -6.43 16.68 -29.48
N ARG A 245 -6.93 15.79 -28.64
CA ARG A 245 -7.10 16.01 -27.20
C ARG A 245 -6.16 15.11 -26.42
N ARG A 246 -5.71 15.59 -25.25
CA ARG A 246 -4.82 14.86 -24.36
C ARG A 246 -5.58 14.10 -23.30
N TRP A 247 -5.27 12.83 -23.17
CA TRP A 247 -5.84 11.94 -22.18
C TRP A 247 -4.75 11.48 -21.23
N LEU A 248 -4.98 11.64 -19.92
CA LEU A 248 -4.18 10.98 -18.88
C LEU A 248 -4.68 9.55 -18.71
N ASP A 249 -3.75 8.61 -18.79
CA ASP A 249 -4.11 7.19 -18.65
C ASP A 249 -3.75 6.69 -17.23
N ARG A 250 -2.50 6.30 -17.00
CA ARG A 250 -2.07 5.69 -15.74
C ARG A 250 -0.98 6.51 -15.06
N LEU A 251 -1.00 6.49 -13.74
CA LEU A 251 0.11 6.96 -12.92
C LEU A 251 1.12 5.84 -12.75
N TYR A 252 2.40 6.14 -12.89
CA TYR A 252 3.49 5.21 -12.65
C TYR A 252 4.60 5.85 -11.84
N SER A 253 5.35 5.01 -11.13
CA SER A 253 6.39 5.44 -10.23
C SER A 253 7.71 5.67 -10.95
N VAL A 254 8.42 6.72 -10.54
CA VAL A 254 9.69 7.13 -11.11
C VAL A 254 10.75 7.18 -10.02
N SER A 255 11.88 6.51 -10.24
CA SER A 255 13.03 6.61 -9.34
C SER A 255 13.78 7.89 -9.61
N ARG A 256 14.16 8.10 -10.87
CA ARG A 256 14.91 9.28 -11.31
C ARG A 256 14.70 9.53 -12.81
N VAL A 257 15.04 10.73 -13.25
CA VAL A 257 14.98 11.12 -14.65
C VAL A 257 16.33 11.72 -15.05
N ASP A 258 16.96 11.21 -16.10
CA ASP A 258 18.18 11.75 -16.68
C ASP A 258 17.83 12.56 -17.92
N GLY A 259 18.43 13.72 -18.07
CA GLY A 259 18.12 14.64 -19.16
C GLY A 259 16.87 15.48 -18.94
N VAL A 260 16.41 16.20 -19.97
CA VAL A 260 15.34 17.18 -19.89
C VAL A 260 14.34 17.01 -21.03
N GLY A 261 13.07 17.15 -20.72
CA GLY A 261 11.98 17.27 -21.69
C GLY A 261 11.84 16.05 -22.60
N ALA A 262 11.87 16.30 -23.89
CA ALA A 262 11.69 15.27 -24.93
C ALA A 262 12.83 14.23 -24.96
N GLN A 263 14.00 14.57 -24.44
CA GLN A 263 15.18 13.69 -24.39
C GLN A 263 15.35 13.03 -23.02
N ALA A 264 14.41 13.24 -22.10
CA ALA A 264 14.45 12.68 -20.75
C ALA A 264 14.37 11.15 -20.78
N ARG A 265 15.32 10.49 -20.11
CA ARG A 265 15.30 9.05 -19.86
C ARG A 265 14.70 8.83 -18.47
N ILE A 266 13.56 8.13 -18.41
CA ILE A 266 12.83 7.87 -17.18
C ILE A 266 13.24 6.51 -16.63
N HIS A 267 13.72 6.48 -15.38
CA HIS A 267 13.99 5.26 -14.64
C HIS A 267 12.80 5.01 -13.72
N SER A 268 12.12 3.87 -13.90
CA SER A 268 10.99 3.53 -13.03
C SER A 268 11.46 2.97 -11.70
N PHE A 269 10.60 3.12 -10.70
CA PHE A 269 10.78 2.48 -9.41
C PHE A 269 10.11 1.09 -9.36
N ALA A 270 9.31 0.73 -10.37
CA ALA A 270 8.56 -0.51 -10.39
C ALA A 270 9.47 -1.73 -10.61
N LEU A 271 9.15 -2.83 -9.95
CA LEU A 271 9.81 -4.13 -10.12
C LEU A 271 9.60 -4.72 -11.52
N THR A 272 8.59 -4.28 -12.24
CA THR A 272 8.16 -4.83 -13.53
C THR A 272 8.74 -4.15 -14.78
N GLY A 273 9.50 -3.05 -14.60
CA GLY A 273 10.16 -2.38 -15.72
C GLY A 273 9.92 -0.87 -15.81
N ALA A 274 10.62 -0.23 -16.75
CA ALA A 274 10.57 1.22 -16.91
C ALA A 274 9.20 1.67 -17.41
N GLY A 275 8.59 2.61 -16.71
CA GLY A 275 7.30 3.19 -17.09
C GLY A 275 6.07 2.36 -16.71
N GLU A 276 6.25 1.20 -16.08
CA GLU A 276 5.12 0.39 -15.64
C GLU A 276 4.45 0.99 -14.37
N PRO A 277 3.13 0.98 -14.30
CA PRO A 277 2.42 1.42 -13.11
C PRO A 277 2.68 0.47 -11.93
N VAL A 278 2.88 1.01 -10.74
CA VAL A 278 2.89 0.19 -9.52
C VAL A 278 1.46 -0.21 -9.20
N THR A 279 1.16 -1.50 -9.28
CA THR A 279 -0.16 -2.09 -9.01
C THR A 279 0.01 -3.37 -8.19
N GLY A 280 -1.05 -3.77 -7.47
CA GLY A 280 -1.01 -4.99 -6.68
C GLY A 280 -0.29 -4.84 -5.34
N LEU A 281 0.34 -5.91 -4.87
CA LEU A 281 1.01 -5.96 -3.56
C LEU A 281 2.21 -5.01 -3.46
N GLU A 282 2.88 -4.75 -4.57
CA GLU A 282 4.02 -3.83 -4.63
C GLU A 282 3.65 -2.40 -4.22
N SER A 283 2.40 -2.00 -4.46
CA SER A 283 1.90 -0.68 -4.05
C SER A 283 1.83 -0.52 -2.52
N TRP A 284 1.80 -1.60 -1.77
CA TRP A 284 1.83 -1.59 -0.30
C TRP A 284 3.23 -1.45 0.24
N LEU A 285 4.19 -2.06 -0.45
CA LEU A 285 5.60 -2.06 -0.05
C LEU A 285 6.33 -0.80 -0.54
N TYR A 286 5.64 0.02 -1.30
CA TYR A 286 6.17 1.23 -1.88
C TYR A 286 6.12 2.42 -0.88
N PRO A 287 7.23 3.10 -0.65
CA PRO A 287 8.58 2.90 -1.16
C PRO A 287 9.50 2.24 -0.12
N ILE A 288 9.31 0.97 0.16
CA ILE A 288 10.16 0.23 1.13
C ILE A 288 11.56 0.01 0.57
N ASP A 289 11.64 -0.14 -0.75
CA ASP A 289 12.92 -0.29 -1.43
C ASP A 289 13.23 1.01 -2.20
N PRO A 290 13.96 1.96 -1.59
CA PRO A 290 14.29 3.21 -2.24
C PRO A 290 15.21 2.95 -3.42
N PRO A 291 15.13 3.73 -4.51
CA PRO A 291 16.01 3.61 -5.65
C PRO A 291 17.46 3.88 -5.23
N SER A 292 18.34 2.97 -5.62
CA SER A 292 19.78 3.09 -5.45
C SER A 292 20.37 4.20 -6.33
#